data_06665f108e1177a9cd0ff7741f382a9c
#
_entry.id   06665f108e1177a9cd0ff7741f382a9c
#
_cell.length_a   1.000
_cell.length_b   1.000
_cell.length_c   1.000
_cell.angle_alpha   90.00
_cell.angle_beta   90.00
_cell.angle_gamma   90.00
#
_symmetry.space_group_name_H-M   'P 1'
#
loop_
_entity.id
_entity.type
_entity.pdbx_description
1 polymer ?
#
loop_
_entity_poly.entity_id
_entity_poly.type
_entity_poly.pdbx_seq_one_letter_code
_entity_poly.pdbx_strand_id
1 'polypeptide(L)'
;MNRRANTAWIGFCINALYGIYTGALGLVSRSWWFIALAAYYIVFAVMRFSVLLSLRSADPATERFVMRSIGGMCLFLSVTLAGITYLSLWDERGTQHHEIVMITIALYAFSKITMAVIRMAQRGRNNRPALNCMCSLTLADAAVSIFALQRSMLVTFNGMSPGNIQLMNALTGTAVYLLTAVLGINLIGGKRITMAKSKIVQANEKIAKAVTGGYKKIETGVVESYRKIEDGAVRGYTKLEDKFIDQFLAREG
;
A
#
# COMPACT_ATOMS: atom_id res chain seq x y z
N MET A 1 8.20 -21.91 11.59
CA MET A 1 7.38 -21.56 10.40
C MET A 1 7.58 -20.07 10.12
N ASN A 2 8.14 -19.72 8.95
CA ASN A 2 8.67 -18.37 8.68
C ASN A 2 7.56 -17.31 8.70
N ARG A 3 7.75 -16.18 9.42
CA ARG A 3 6.84 -14.99 9.42
C ARG A 3 6.36 -14.59 8.01
N ARG A 4 7.16 -14.84 6.99
CA ARG A 4 6.88 -14.50 5.58
C ARG A 4 5.86 -15.43 4.92
N ALA A 5 5.87 -16.72 5.24
CA ALA A 5 4.85 -17.65 4.77
C ALA A 5 3.48 -17.29 5.37
N ASN A 6 3.45 -16.90 6.64
CA ASN A 6 2.21 -16.46 7.31
C ASN A 6 1.61 -15.21 6.64
N THR A 7 2.44 -14.21 6.30
CA THR A 7 1.97 -13.00 5.61
C THR A 7 1.43 -13.30 4.20
N ALA A 8 1.98 -14.31 3.51
CA ALA A 8 1.49 -14.72 2.21
C ALA A 8 0.17 -15.47 2.31
N TRP A 9 0.00 -16.33 3.33
CA TRP A 9 -1.25 -17.01 3.66
C TRP A 9 -2.36 -16.03 4.02
N ILE A 10 -2.07 -15.02 4.85
CA ILE A 10 -3.02 -13.96 5.18
C ILE A 10 -3.49 -13.25 3.91
N GLY A 11 -2.57 -12.90 3.01
CA GLY A 11 -2.93 -12.27 1.74
C GLY A 11 -3.80 -13.15 0.81
N PHE A 12 -3.58 -14.47 0.81
CA PHE A 12 -4.43 -15.42 0.11
C PHE A 12 -5.84 -15.47 0.71
N CYS A 13 -5.96 -15.65 2.02
CA CYS A 13 -7.25 -15.70 2.70
C CYS A 13 -8.07 -14.42 2.51
N ILE A 14 -7.42 -13.25 2.61
CA ILE A 14 -8.08 -11.96 2.40
C ILE A 14 -8.62 -11.85 0.97
N ASN A 15 -7.85 -12.26 -0.06
CA ASN A 15 -8.33 -12.21 -1.45
C ASN A 15 -9.47 -13.20 -1.69
N ALA A 16 -9.39 -14.41 -1.15
CA ALA A 16 -10.43 -15.42 -1.29
C ALA A 16 -11.73 -14.98 -0.63
N LEU A 17 -11.67 -14.50 0.61
CA LEU A 17 -12.83 -14.00 1.35
C LEU A 17 -13.48 -12.80 0.65
N TYR A 18 -12.66 -11.85 0.18
CA TYR A 18 -13.18 -10.68 -0.52
C TYR A 18 -13.75 -11.05 -1.90
N GLY A 19 -13.15 -12.01 -2.60
CA GLY A 19 -13.70 -12.56 -3.85
C GLY A 19 -15.07 -13.21 -3.64
N ILE A 20 -15.24 -14.01 -2.58
CA ILE A 20 -16.53 -14.59 -2.20
C ILE A 20 -17.54 -13.50 -1.84
N TYR A 21 -17.15 -12.52 -1.04
CA TYR A 21 -18.00 -11.40 -0.66
C TYR A 21 -18.48 -10.59 -1.87
N THR A 22 -17.58 -10.19 -2.76
CA THR A 22 -17.93 -9.44 -3.98
C THR A 22 -18.75 -10.29 -4.95
N GLY A 23 -18.51 -11.61 -5.01
CA GLY A 23 -19.31 -12.55 -5.78
C GLY A 23 -20.74 -12.65 -5.28
N ALA A 24 -20.93 -12.76 -3.97
CA ALA A 24 -22.26 -12.77 -3.35
C ALA A 24 -22.99 -11.45 -3.61
N LEU A 25 -22.32 -10.31 -3.46
CA LEU A 25 -22.88 -9.00 -3.80
C LEU A 25 -23.27 -8.92 -5.29
N GLY A 26 -22.44 -9.44 -6.18
CA GLY A 26 -22.71 -9.47 -7.62
C GLY A 26 -23.94 -10.26 -7.98
N LEU A 27 -24.15 -11.39 -7.33
CA LEU A 27 -25.34 -12.23 -7.52
C LEU A 27 -26.61 -11.56 -6.97
N VAL A 28 -26.54 -10.99 -5.77
CA VAL A 28 -27.67 -10.31 -5.12
C VAL A 28 -28.07 -9.04 -5.87
N SER A 29 -27.11 -8.22 -6.25
CA SER A 29 -27.33 -6.95 -6.95
C SER A 29 -27.46 -7.12 -8.47
N ARG A 30 -27.30 -8.33 -9.02
CA ARG A 30 -27.27 -8.62 -10.46
C ARG A 30 -26.31 -7.70 -11.22
N SER A 31 -25.18 -7.37 -10.61
CA SER A 31 -24.18 -6.45 -11.15
C SER A 31 -23.03 -7.23 -11.77
N TRP A 32 -22.91 -7.17 -13.10
CA TRP A 32 -21.79 -7.76 -13.83
C TRP A 32 -20.43 -7.24 -13.37
N TRP A 33 -20.37 -6.01 -12.90
CA TRP A 33 -19.15 -5.42 -12.35
C TRP A 33 -18.63 -6.19 -11.14
N PHE A 34 -19.49 -6.49 -10.16
CA PHE A 34 -19.09 -7.24 -8.97
C PHE A 34 -18.74 -8.69 -9.28
N ILE A 35 -19.44 -9.31 -10.24
CA ILE A 35 -19.12 -10.68 -10.69
C ILE A 35 -17.73 -10.71 -11.32
N ALA A 36 -17.42 -9.76 -12.20
CA ALA A 36 -16.11 -9.64 -12.83
C ALA A 36 -15.01 -9.36 -11.79
N LEU A 37 -15.28 -8.48 -10.81
CA LEU A 37 -14.36 -8.17 -9.72
C LEU A 37 -14.10 -9.39 -8.83
N ALA A 38 -15.14 -10.19 -8.53
CA ALA A 38 -15.02 -11.44 -7.79
C ALA A 38 -14.12 -12.44 -8.51
N ALA A 39 -14.35 -12.65 -9.81
CA ALA A 39 -13.51 -13.51 -10.65
C ALA A 39 -12.04 -13.05 -10.61
N TYR A 40 -11.82 -11.74 -10.68
CA TYR A 40 -10.50 -11.13 -10.60
C TYR A 40 -9.78 -11.47 -9.29
N TYR A 41 -10.45 -11.30 -8.15
CA TYR A 41 -9.86 -11.62 -6.83
C TYR A 41 -9.65 -13.11 -6.60
N ILE A 42 -10.51 -13.97 -7.15
CA ILE A 42 -10.30 -15.42 -7.12
C ILE A 42 -9.04 -15.81 -7.90
N VAL A 43 -8.82 -15.24 -9.09
CA VAL A 43 -7.60 -15.48 -9.87
C VAL A 43 -6.37 -14.99 -9.10
N PHE A 44 -6.42 -13.83 -8.45
CA PHE A 44 -5.33 -13.37 -7.57
C PHE A 44 -5.08 -14.33 -6.40
N ALA A 45 -6.11 -14.89 -5.81
CA ALA A 45 -5.96 -15.89 -4.75
C ALA A 45 -5.24 -17.14 -5.29
N VAL A 46 -5.65 -17.66 -6.46
CA VAL A 46 -5.00 -18.80 -7.10
C VAL A 46 -3.54 -18.52 -7.42
N MET A 47 -3.22 -17.34 -7.98
CA MET A 47 -1.84 -16.94 -8.24
C MET A 47 -0.99 -16.89 -6.95
N ARG A 48 -1.54 -16.34 -5.87
CA ARG A 48 -0.84 -16.30 -4.57
C ARG A 48 -0.62 -17.69 -4.00
N PHE A 49 -1.60 -18.56 -4.13
CA PHE A 49 -1.47 -19.96 -3.70
C PHE A 49 -0.38 -20.69 -4.50
N SER A 50 -0.31 -20.49 -5.82
CA SER A 50 0.75 -21.07 -6.66
C SER A 50 2.15 -20.63 -6.23
N VAL A 51 2.33 -19.34 -5.87
CA VAL A 51 3.61 -18.85 -5.33
C VAL A 51 3.92 -19.50 -3.97
N LEU A 52 2.91 -19.66 -3.11
CA LEU A 52 3.10 -20.31 -1.80
C LEU A 52 3.55 -21.77 -1.94
N LEU A 53 3.00 -22.49 -2.92
CA LEU A 53 3.41 -23.86 -3.24
C LEU A 53 4.85 -23.89 -3.75
N SER A 54 5.24 -22.98 -4.64
CA SER A 54 6.62 -22.91 -5.16
C SER A 54 7.64 -22.57 -4.09
N LEU A 55 7.27 -21.77 -3.07
CA LEU A 55 8.14 -21.50 -1.92
C LEU A 55 8.41 -22.73 -1.05
N ARG A 56 7.52 -23.73 -1.09
CA ARG A 56 7.70 -25.00 -0.36
C ARG A 56 8.59 -25.97 -1.12
N SER A 57 8.53 -26.01 -2.46
CA SER A 57 9.24 -27.01 -3.25
C SER A 57 10.75 -26.76 -3.35
N ALA A 58 11.23 -25.56 -3.04
CA ALA A 58 12.64 -25.15 -3.04
C ALA A 58 13.42 -25.42 -4.35
N ASP A 59 12.75 -25.88 -5.43
CA ASP A 59 13.34 -26.16 -6.73
C ASP A 59 13.36 -24.92 -7.62
N PRO A 60 14.55 -24.47 -8.10
CA PRO A 60 14.67 -23.26 -8.94
C PRO A 60 13.96 -23.36 -10.30
N ALA A 61 13.76 -24.57 -10.83
CA ALA A 61 13.05 -24.76 -12.09
C ALA A 61 11.54 -24.54 -11.91
N THR A 62 10.97 -25.11 -10.87
CA THR A 62 9.58 -24.92 -10.46
C THR A 62 9.30 -23.46 -10.14
N GLU A 63 10.19 -22.77 -9.44
CA GLU A 63 10.04 -21.34 -9.11
C GLU A 63 9.97 -20.46 -10.38
N ARG A 64 10.83 -20.74 -11.37
CA ARG A 64 10.82 -20.03 -12.67
C ARG A 64 9.58 -20.32 -13.50
N PHE A 65 9.12 -21.57 -13.53
CA PHE A 65 7.89 -21.96 -14.23
C PHE A 65 6.68 -21.24 -13.63
N VAL A 66 6.53 -21.27 -12.31
CA VAL A 66 5.43 -20.58 -11.61
C VAL A 66 5.47 -19.07 -11.86
N MET A 67 6.64 -18.43 -11.84
CA MET A 67 6.76 -17.01 -12.16
C MET A 67 6.26 -16.68 -13.57
N ARG A 68 6.64 -17.48 -14.58
CA ARG A 68 6.20 -17.27 -15.96
C ARG A 68 4.70 -17.48 -16.12
N SER A 69 4.16 -18.54 -15.50
CA SER A 69 2.71 -18.82 -15.51
C SER A 69 1.92 -17.66 -14.89
N ILE A 70 2.37 -17.14 -13.75
CA ILE A 70 1.76 -15.98 -13.10
C ILE A 70 1.87 -14.73 -13.97
N GLY A 71 3.01 -14.52 -14.64
CA GLY A 71 3.17 -13.44 -15.60
C GLY A 71 2.15 -13.53 -16.75
N GLY A 72 1.92 -14.72 -17.29
CA GLY A 72 0.88 -14.99 -18.30
C GLY A 72 -0.52 -14.72 -17.77
N MET A 73 -0.83 -15.16 -16.54
CA MET A 73 -2.12 -14.87 -15.89
C MET A 73 -2.31 -13.37 -15.66
N CYS A 74 -1.26 -12.63 -15.27
CA CYS A 74 -1.32 -11.17 -15.14
C CYS A 74 -1.61 -10.48 -16.49
N LEU A 75 -1.04 -10.95 -17.60
CA LEU A 75 -1.36 -10.43 -18.92
C LEU A 75 -2.81 -10.71 -19.30
N PHE A 76 -3.30 -11.93 -19.07
CA PHE A 76 -4.69 -12.25 -19.29
C PHE A 76 -5.63 -11.36 -18.47
N LEU A 77 -5.32 -11.16 -17.18
CA LEU A 77 -6.07 -10.25 -16.32
C LEU A 77 -5.99 -8.79 -16.81
N SER A 78 -4.87 -8.35 -17.37
CA SER A 78 -4.77 -6.98 -17.91
C SER A 78 -5.69 -6.78 -19.13
N VAL A 79 -5.78 -7.78 -20.01
CA VAL A 79 -6.70 -7.74 -21.16
C VAL A 79 -8.17 -7.73 -20.70
N THR A 80 -8.52 -8.58 -19.72
CA THR A 80 -9.90 -8.58 -19.16
C THR A 80 -10.21 -7.24 -18.48
N LEU A 81 -9.26 -6.63 -17.76
CA LEU A 81 -9.44 -5.33 -17.15
C LEU A 81 -9.63 -4.22 -18.19
N ALA A 82 -8.88 -4.25 -19.29
CA ALA A 82 -9.07 -3.32 -20.39
C ALA A 82 -10.48 -3.47 -20.99
N GLY A 83 -10.97 -4.70 -21.20
CA GLY A 83 -12.33 -4.99 -21.66
C GLY A 83 -13.40 -4.46 -20.69
N ILE A 84 -13.24 -4.71 -19.40
CA ILE A 84 -14.17 -4.20 -18.37
C ILE A 84 -14.16 -2.67 -18.33
N THR A 85 -12.97 -2.04 -18.43
CA THR A 85 -12.84 -0.58 -18.47
C THR A 85 -13.55 -0.02 -19.71
N TYR A 86 -13.37 -0.65 -20.88
CA TYR A 86 -14.05 -0.26 -22.11
C TYR A 86 -15.57 -0.36 -21.97
N LEU A 87 -16.10 -1.49 -21.50
CA LEU A 87 -17.53 -1.69 -21.28
C LEU A 87 -18.09 -0.67 -20.27
N SER A 88 -17.31 -0.28 -19.28
CA SER A 88 -17.74 0.70 -18.29
C SER A 88 -17.91 2.12 -18.82
N LEU A 89 -17.37 2.42 -20.02
CA LEU A 89 -17.59 3.71 -20.71
C LEU A 89 -18.98 3.79 -21.35
N TRP A 90 -19.59 2.64 -21.65
CA TRP A 90 -20.91 2.56 -22.27
C TRP A 90 -22.02 2.35 -21.24
N ASP A 91 -21.67 1.94 -20.03
CA ASP A 91 -22.63 1.70 -18.94
C ASP A 91 -22.82 2.97 -18.11
N GLU A 92 -23.78 3.81 -18.52
CA GLU A 92 -24.14 5.05 -17.83
C GLU A 92 -24.82 4.81 -16.47
N ARG A 93 -25.29 3.58 -16.21
CA ARG A 93 -26.04 3.23 -15.00
C ARG A 93 -25.14 2.49 -14.01
N GLY A 94 -24.29 3.21 -13.33
CA GLY A 94 -23.63 2.67 -12.15
C GLY A 94 -24.66 2.33 -11.06
N THR A 95 -24.63 1.10 -10.55
CA THR A 95 -25.46 0.71 -9.41
C THR A 95 -25.04 1.52 -8.19
N GLN A 96 -25.91 2.36 -7.66
CA GLN A 96 -25.68 3.03 -6.39
C GLN A 96 -25.53 1.98 -5.29
N HIS A 97 -24.46 2.05 -4.52
CA HIS A 97 -24.17 1.07 -3.49
C HIS A 97 -24.58 1.63 -2.12
N HIS A 98 -25.07 0.75 -1.28
CA HIS A 98 -25.35 1.08 0.11
C HIS A 98 -24.05 1.52 0.81
N GLU A 99 -24.11 2.50 1.71
CA GLU A 99 -22.95 3.09 2.41
C GLU A 99 -22.04 2.03 3.05
N ILE A 100 -22.62 0.96 3.61
CA ILE A 100 -21.87 -0.16 4.22
C ILE A 100 -20.95 -0.85 3.19
N VAL A 101 -21.42 -1.03 1.96
CA VAL A 101 -20.62 -1.64 0.88
C VAL A 101 -19.44 -0.75 0.52
N MET A 102 -19.66 0.56 0.45
CA MET A 102 -18.62 1.55 0.20
C MET A 102 -17.52 1.52 1.27
N ILE A 103 -17.91 1.51 2.55
CA ILE A 103 -16.96 1.44 3.68
C ILE A 103 -16.14 0.14 3.59
N THR A 104 -16.77 -0.98 3.25
CA THR A 104 -16.09 -2.27 3.12
C THR A 104 -15.07 -2.26 1.98
N ILE A 105 -15.43 -1.70 0.81
CA ILE A 105 -14.51 -1.54 -0.33
C ILE A 105 -13.34 -0.64 0.05
N ALA A 106 -13.60 0.47 0.76
CA ALA A 106 -12.55 1.39 1.20
C ALA A 106 -11.57 0.73 2.18
N LEU A 107 -12.07 0.07 3.22
CA LEU A 107 -11.23 -0.65 4.18
C LEU A 107 -10.36 -1.71 3.50
N TYR A 108 -10.94 -2.44 2.55
CA TYR A 108 -10.21 -3.42 1.77
C TYR A 108 -9.10 -2.76 0.93
N ALA A 109 -9.40 -1.69 0.18
CA ALA A 109 -8.43 -0.98 -0.65
C ALA A 109 -7.28 -0.41 0.20
N PHE A 110 -7.56 0.23 1.34
CA PHE A 110 -6.53 0.76 2.23
C PHE A 110 -5.65 -0.35 2.82
N SER A 111 -6.23 -1.50 3.20
CA SER A 111 -5.44 -2.64 3.68
C SER A 111 -4.50 -3.18 2.61
N LYS A 112 -4.93 -3.19 1.33
CA LYS A 112 -4.10 -3.62 0.19
C LYS A 112 -2.98 -2.64 -0.12
N ILE A 113 -3.27 -1.34 -0.09
CA ILE A 113 -2.26 -0.29 -0.28
C ILE A 113 -1.18 -0.42 0.80
N THR A 114 -1.58 -0.53 2.06
CA THR A 114 -0.66 -0.69 3.20
C THR A 114 0.22 -1.93 3.02
N MET A 115 -0.37 -3.08 2.65
CA MET A 115 0.39 -4.30 2.37
C MET A 115 1.35 -4.12 1.19
N ALA A 116 0.95 -3.42 0.13
CA ALA A 116 1.79 -3.17 -1.03
C ALA A 116 3.00 -2.30 -0.65
N VAL A 117 2.80 -1.22 0.11
CA VAL A 117 3.87 -0.34 0.60
C VAL A 117 4.87 -1.11 1.48
N ILE A 118 4.38 -1.90 2.45
CA ILE A 118 5.22 -2.71 3.34
C ILE A 118 6.06 -3.69 2.52
N ARG A 119 5.46 -4.40 1.54
CA ARG A 119 6.18 -5.36 0.71
C ARG A 119 7.17 -4.70 -0.24
N MET A 120 6.85 -3.54 -0.79
CA MET A 120 7.79 -2.76 -1.59
C MET A 120 9.00 -2.30 -0.78
N ALA A 121 8.79 -1.82 0.45
CA ALA A 121 9.88 -1.44 1.35
C ALA A 121 10.80 -2.63 1.70
N GLN A 122 10.23 -3.83 1.82
CA GLN A 122 10.97 -5.07 2.13
C GLN A 122 11.67 -5.67 0.90
N ARG A 123 11.33 -5.26 -0.31
CA ARG A 123 11.82 -5.84 -1.57
C ARG A 123 13.34 -5.75 -1.72
N GLY A 124 13.96 -4.65 -1.35
CA GLY A 124 15.40 -4.42 -1.47
C GLY A 124 16.26 -5.38 -0.62
N ARG A 125 15.65 -6.09 0.31
CA ARG A 125 16.32 -6.94 1.31
C ARG A 125 16.40 -8.42 0.92
N ASN A 126 15.79 -8.83 -0.22
CA ASN A 126 15.64 -10.25 -0.56
C ASN A 126 15.87 -10.56 -2.03
N ASN A 127 16.74 -11.55 -2.29
CA ASN A 127 17.16 -11.97 -3.63
C ASN A 127 16.31 -13.12 -4.24
N ARG A 128 15.27 -13.63 -3.55
CA ARG A 128 14.48 -14.76 -4.06
C ARG A 128 13.46 -14.32 -5.11
N PRO A 129 13.43 -14.98 -6.30
CA PRO A 129 12.49 -14.68 -7.39
C PRO A 129 11.02 -14.73 -6.98
N ALA A 130 10.63 -15.74 -6.22
CA ALA A 130 9.25 -15.91 -5.74
C ALA A 130 8.77 -14.76 -4.85
N LEU A 131 9.67 -14.15 -4.04
CA LEU A 131 9.31 -12.98 -3.23
C LEU A 131 9.13 -11.71 -4.07
N ASN A 132 9.89 -11.58 -5.17
CA ASN A 132 9.68 -10.51 -6.13
C ASN A 132 8.34 -10.67 -6.86
N CYS A 133 7.96 -11.90 -7.19
CA CYS A 133 6.67 -12.23 -7.75
C CYS A 133 5.53 -11.84 -6.80
N MET A 134 5.62 -12.19 -5.51
CA MET A 134 4.65 -11.80 -4.49
C MET A 134 4.52 -10.28 -4.34
N CYS A 135 5.62 -9.54 -4.46
CA CYS A 135 5.60 -8.09 -4.42
C CYS A 135 4.84 -7.52 -5.63
N SER A 136 5.12 -8.04 -6.83
CA SER A 136 4.44 -7.62 -8.06
C SER A 136 2.95 -7.92 -8.01
N LEU A 137 2.55 -9.11 -7.53
CA LEU A 137 1.15 -9.48 -7.33
C LEU A 137 0.44 -8.55 -6.32
N THR A 138 1.13 -8.21 -5.22
CA THR A 138 0.54 -7.32 -4.22
C THR A 138 0.36 -5.90 -4.77
N LEU A 139 1.27 -5.44 -5.63
CA LEU A 139 1.15 -4.14 -6.28
C LEU A 139 0.00 -4.12 -7.29
N ALA A 140 -0.13 -5.15 -8.13
CA ALA A 140 -1.24 -5.28 -9.07
C ALA A 140 -2.60 -5.35 -8.34
N ASP A 141 -2.69 -6.15 -7.29
CA ASP A 141 -3.88 -6.29 -6.45
C ASP A 141 -4.27 -4.96 -5.77
N ALA A 142 -3.31 -4.20 -5.25
CA ALA A 142 -3.56 -2.87 -4.70
C ALA A 142 -4.05 -1.88 -5.76
N ALA A 143 -3.46 -1.88 -6.96
CA ALA A 143 -3.87 -1.00 -8.06
C ALA A 143 -5.32 -1.27 -8.50
N VAL A 144 -5.69 -2.55 -8.64
CA VAL A 144 -7.08 -2.93 -8.96
C VAL A 144 -8.05 -2.54 -7.84
N SER A 145 -7.63 -2.69 -6.58
CA SER A 145 -8.45 -2.28 -5.43
C SER A 145 -8.67 -0.77 -5.36
N ILE A 146 -7.67 0.03 -5.74
CA ILE A 146 -7.80 1.49 -5.88
C ILE A 146 -8.79 1.84 -6.99
N PHE A 147 -8.68 1.19 -8.15
CA PHE A 147 -9.60 1.40 -9.26
C PHE A 147 -11.03 1.03 -8.89
N ALA A 148 -11.24 -0.10 -8.22
CA ALA A 148 -12.56 -0.51 -7.74
C ALA A 148 -13.15 0.48 -6.73
N LEU A 149 -12.34 0.98 -5.79
CA LEU A 149 -12.76 2.00 -4.83
C LEU A 149 -13.16 3.30 -5.54
N GLN A 150 -12.28 3.80 -6.42
CA GLN A 150 -12.53 5.04 -7.16
C GLN A 150 -13.83 4.94 -7.97
N ARG A 151 -14.03 3.85 -8.73
CA ARG A 151 -15.25 3.65 -9.49
C ARG A 151 -16.49 3.64 -8.59
N SER A 152 -16.43 2.92 -7.48
CA SER A 152 -17.54 2.86 -6.51
C SER A 152 -17.84 4.23 -5.92
N MET A 153 -16.83 5.04 -5.63
CA MET A 153 -17.01 6.41 -5.13
C MET A 153 -17.65 7.32 -6.20
N LEU A 154 -17.17 7.27 -7.44
CA LEU A 154 -17.68 8.12 -8.52
C LEU A 154 -19.15 7.83 -8.85
N VAL A 155 -19.59 6.57 -8.68
CA VAL A 155 -21.00 6.18 -8.90
C VAL A 155 -21.89 6.58 -7.73
N THR A 156 -21.38 6.56 -6.50
CA THR A 156 -22.18 6.79 -5.29
C THR A 156 -22.33 8.27 -4.96
N PHE A 157 -21.28 9.06 -5.18
CA PHE A 157 -21.31 10.51 -4.89
C PHE A 157 -21.83 11.30 -6.08
N ASN A 158 -23.09 11.75 -5.99
CA ASN A 158 -23.72 12.64 -6.96
C ASN A 158 -23.09 14.04 -6.88
N GLY A 159 -22.29 14.40 -7.86
CA GLY A 159 -21.68 15.76 -7.90
C GLY A 159 -20.85 16.01 -9.16
N MET A 160 -20.57 14.96 -9.94
CA MET A 160 -19.82 15.07 -11.18
C MET A 160 -20.70 14.83 -12.40
N SER A 161 -20.38 15.52 -13.50
CA SER A 161 -21.05 15.25 -14.79
C SER A 161 -20.70 13.85 -15.30
N PRO A 162 -21.62 13.16 -16.00
CA PRO A 162 -21.38 11.80 -16.52
C PRO A 162 -20.11 11.68 -17.37
N GLY A 163 -19.79 12.69 -18.18
CA GLY A 163 -18.57 12.72 -18.99
C GLY A 163 -17.28 12.74 -18.16
N ASN A 164 -17.27 13.47 -17.04
CA ASN A 164 -16.11 13.50 -16.14
C ASN A 164 -15.93 12.16 -15.42
N ILE A 165 -17.01 11.49 -15.04
CA ILE A 165 -16.97 10.15 -14.44
C ILE A 165 -16.38 9.15 -15.44
N GLN A 166 -16.83 9.17 -16.70
CA GLN A 166 -16.30 8.33 -17.75
C GLN A 166 -14.81 8.57 -18.00
N LEU A 167 -14.40 9.84 -18.09
CA LEU A 167 -12.99 10.22 -18.29
C LEU A 167 -12.11 9.72 -17.13
N MET A 168 -12.53 9.91 -15.88
CA MET A 168 -11.77 9.45 -14.72
C MET A 168 -11.67 7.93 -14.67
N ASN A 169 -12.76 7.21 -14.96
CA ASN A 169 -12.75 5.75 -15.05
C ASN A 169 -11.84 5.25 -16.19
N ALA A 170 -11.86 5.92 -17.36
CA ALA A 170 -10.98 5.59 -18.46
C ALA A 170 -9.50 5.78 -18.11
N LEU A 171 -9.14 6.94 -17.55
CA LEU A 171 -7.75 7.27 -17.20
C LEU A 171 -7.19 6.28 -16.16
N THR A 172 -7.91 6.07 -15.08
CA THR A 172 -7.44 5.17 -14.01
C THR A 172 -7.48 3.71 -14.41
N GLY A 173 -8.53 3.26 -15.11
CA GLY A 173 -8.60 1.92 -15.66
C GLY A 173 -7.43 1.64 -16.61
N THR A 174 -7.14 2.59 -17.53
CA THR A 174 -5.99 2.52 -18.46
C THR A 174 -4.67 2.43 -17.69
N ALA A 175 -4.46 3.28 -16.69
CA ALA A 175 -3.25 3.25 -15.87
C ALA A 175 -3.07 1.89 -15.16
N VAL A 176 -4.13 1.33 -14.61
CA VAL A 176 -4.08 0.05 -13.87
C VAL A 176 -3.86 -1.13 -14.81
N TYR A 177 -4.52 -1.19 -15.98
CA TYR A 177 -4.27 -2.29 -16.90
C TYR A 177 -2.85 -2.22 -17.48
N LEU A 178 -2.32 -1.04 -17.81
CA LEU A 178 -0.93 -0.88 -18.26
C LEU A 178 0.06 -1.31 -17.17
N LEU A 179 -0.16 -0.89 -15.93
CA LEU A 179 0.65 -1.32 -14.79
C LEU A 179 0.66 -2.86 -14.68
N THR A 180 -0.52 -3.49 -14.72
CA THR A 180 -0.65 -4.95 -14.61
C THR A 180 0.00 -5.67 -15.78
N ALA A 181 -0.11 -5.14 -17.00
CA ALA A 181 0.56 -5.68 -18.19
C ALA A 181 2.08 -5.61 -18.06
N VAL A 182 2.63 -4.45 -17.67
CA VAL A 182 4.07 -4.27 -17.44
C VAL A 182 4.59 -5.23 -16.36
N LEU A 183 3.84 -5.41 -15.27
CA LEU A 183 4.18 -6.38 -14.24
C LEU A 183 4.19 -7.81 -14.79
N GLY A 184 3.21 -8.19 -15.60
CA GLY A 184 3.13 -9.49 -16.26
C GLY A 184 4.31 -9.75 -17.19
N ILE A 185 4.64 -8.81 -18.08
CA ILE A 185 5.78 -8.89 -19.01
C ILE A 185 7.09 -9.05 -18.24
N ASN A 186 7.29 -8.27 -17.18
CA ASN A 186 8.49 -8.36 -16.36
C ASN A 186 8.64 -9.71 -15.64
N LEU A 187 7.53 -10.32 -15.22
CA LEU A 187 7.52 -11.65 -14.59
C LEU A 187 7.87 -12.74 -15.62
N ILE A 188 7.36 -12.66 -16.86
CA ILE A 188 7.69 -13.60 -17.94
C ILE A 188 9.16 -13.47 -18.34
N GLY A 189 9.64 -12.24 -18.50
CA GLY A 189 11.01 -11.96 -18.93
C GLY A 189 12.08 -12.29 -17.88
N GLY A 190 11.69 -12.70 -16.67
CA GLY A 190 12.60 -12.96 -15.57
C GLY A 190 13.43 -11.73 -15.16
N LYS A 191 13.14 -10.56 -15.76
CA LYS A 191 13.81 -9.32 -15.42
C LYS A 191 13.41 -8.95 -14.00
N ARG A 192 14.38 -8.82 -13.10
CA ARG A 192 14.13 -8.08 -11.86
C ARG A 192 13.54 -6.75 -12.29
N ILE A 193 12.33 -6.44 -11.80
CA ILE A 193 11.89 -5.05 -11.77
C ILE A 193 12.82 -4.39 -10.75
N THR A 194 14.02 -4.08 -11.18
CA THR A 194 14.79 -3.02 -10.58
C THR A 194 13.98 -1.80 -10.99
N MET A 195 13.07 -1.37 -10.12
CA MET A 195 12.81 0.05 -10.10
C MET A 195 14.19 0.62 -9.85
N ALA A 196 14.86 1.08 -10.92
CA ALA A 196 16.00 1.96 -10.80
C ALA A 196 15.57 2.89 -9.69
N LYS A 197 16.40 3.05 -8.63
CA LYS A 197 16.11 3.96 -7.51
C LYS A 197 15.60 5.22 -8.17
N SER A 198 14.29 5.33 -8.30
CA SER A 198 13.67 6.38 -9.10
C SER A 198 14.17 7.66 -8.46
N LYS A 199 14.42 8.68 -9.23
CA LYS A 199 14.82 10.00 -8.70
C LYS A 199 13.89 10.42 -7.55
N ILE A 200 12.63 9.94 -7.58
CA ILE A 200 11.62 10.10 -6.55
C ILE A 200 11.97 9.35 -5.25
N VAL A 201 12.45 8.10 -5.32
CA VAL A 201 12.87 7.33 -4.13
C VAL A 201 14.14 7.94 -3.54
N GLN A 202 15.08 8.39 -4.39
CA GLN A 202 16.27 9.12 -3.92
C GLN A 202 15.91 10.48 -3.31
N ALA A 203 14.95 11.20 -3.89
CA ALA A 203 14.43 12.44 -3.33
C ALA A 203 13.73 12.19 -1.98
N ASN A 204 12.92 11.14 -1.87
CA ASN A 204 12.24 10.77 -0.63
C ASN A 204 13.23 10.32 0.47
N GLU A 205 14.29 9.57 0.12
CA GLU A 205 15.38 9.25 1.07
C GLU A 205 16.13 10.51 1.52
N LYS A 206 16.35 11.48 0.62
CA LYS A 206 16.95 12.77 0.97
C LYS A 206 16.04 13.59 1.88
N ILE A 207 14.75 13.66 1.57
CA ILE A 207 13.75 14.35 2.41
C ILE A 207 13.64 13.69 3.78
N ALA A 208 13.55 12.36 3.85
CA ALA A 208 13.50 11.62 5.10
C ALA A 208 14.74 11.86 5.95
N LYS A 209 15.94 11.87 5.35
CA LYS A 209 17.19 12.19 6.06
C LYS A 209 17.25 13.66 6.52
N ALA A 210 16.75 14.59 5.69
CA ALA A 210 16.71 16.01 6.04
C ALA A 210 15.73 16.27 7.20
N VAL A 211 14.55 15.64 7.15
CA VAL A 211 13.54 15.74 8.22
C VAL A 211 14.06 15.12 9.52
N THR A 212 14.64 13.91 9.47
CA THR A 212 15.22 13.27 10.66
C THR A 212 16.38 14.07 11.23
N GLY A 213 17.23 14.64 10.37
CA GLY A 213 18.32 15.54 10.77
C GLY A 213 17.81 16.85 11.37
N GLY A 214 16.73 17.40 10.81
CA GLY A 214 16.05 18.58 11.35
C GLY A 214 15.45 18.33 12.73
N TYR A 215 14.73 17.24 12.92
CA TYR A 215 14.19 16.84 14.23
C TYR A 215 15.29 16.68 15.29
N LYS A 216 16.40 16.02 14.94
CA LYS A 216 17.51 15.83 15.86
C LYS A 216 18.17 17.16 16.28
N LYS A 217 18.26 18.12 15.34
CA LYS A 217 18.76 19.48 15.67
C LYS A 217 17.81 20.25 16.60
N ILE A 218 16.51 20.15 16.35
CA ILE A 218 15.49 20.78 17.20
C ILE A 218 15.50 20.14 18.59
N GLU A 219 15.55 18.81 18.69
CA GLU A 219 15.62 18.08 19.94
C GLU A 219 16.85 18.50 20.76
N THR A 220 18.04 18.53 20.12
CA THR A 220 19.28 18.98 20.79
C THR A 220 19.17 20.44 21.23
N GLY A 221 18.65 21.32 20.37
CA GLY A 221 18.48 22.74 20.71
C GLY A 221 17.49 22.98 21.85
N VAL A 222 16.41 22.22 21.92
CA VAL A 222 15.43 22.27 23.01
C VAL A 222 16.06 21.79 24.32
N VAL A 223 16.76 20.65 24.31
CA VAL A 223 17.44 20.09 25.50
C VAL A 223 18.51 21.06 26.01
N GLU A 224 19.33 21.62 25.12
CA GLU A 224 20.33 22.64 25.53
C GLU A 224 19.70 23.92 26.11
N SER A 225 18.56 24.33 25.55
CA SER A 225 17.83 25.50 26.07
C SER A 225 17.25 25.25 27.47
N TYR A 226 16.66 24.06 27.68
CA TYR A 226 16.17 23.64 28.99
C TYR A 226 17.32 23.59 30.03
N ARG A 227 18.47 23.02 29.64
CA ARG A 227 19.64 22.95 30.52
C ARG A 227 20.19 24.34 30.91
N LYS A 228 20.19 25.29 29.96
CA LYS A 228 20.57 26.69 30.26
C LYS A 228 19.60 27.38 31.20
N ILE A 229 18.30 27.11 31.08
CA ILE A 229 17.28 27.64 31.99
C ILE A 229 17.44 27.03 33.38
N GLU A 230 17.63 25.72 33.46
CA GLU A 230 17.89 25.00 34.72
C GLU A 230 19.13 25.53 35.45
N ASP A 231 20.27 25.62 34.75
CA ASP A 231 21.52 26.17 35.28
C ASP A 231 21.37 27.64 35.70
N GLY A 232 20.54 28.41 34.97
CA GLY A 232 20.23 29.80 35.33
C GLY A 232 19.39 29.92 36.59
N ALA A 233 18.38 29.05 36.71
CA ALA A 233 17.53 29.01 37.90
C ALA A 233 18.29 28.56 39.15
N VAL A 234 19.11 27.51 39.05
CA VAL A 234 19.94 27.01 40.14
C VAL A 234 20.90 28.10 40.62
N ARG A 235 21.65 28.77 39.70
CA ARG A 235 22.53 29.88 40.05
C ARG A 235 21.80 31.07 40.68
N GLY A 236 20.55 31.34 40.22
CA GLY A 236 19.70 32.36 40.82
C GLY A 236 19.30 32.01 42.24
N TYR A 237 18.93 30.76 42.48
CA TYR A 237 18.60 30.25 43.82
C TYR A 237 19.80 30.31 44.78
N THR A 238 20.97 29.83 44.36
CA THR A 238 22.19 29.88 45.22
C THR A 238 22.57 31.30 45.57
N LYS A 239 22.49 32.26 44.63
CA LYS A 239 22.74 33.68 44.95
C LYS A 239 21.74 34.31 45.92
N LEU A 240 20.50 33.86 45.90
CA LEU A 240 19.46 34.29 46.84
C LEU A 240 19.70 33.68 48.22
N GLU A 241 20.08 32.42 48.28
CA GLU A 241 20.41 31.67 49.48
C GLU A 241 21.64 32.30 50.18
N ASP A 242 22.72 32.55 49.42
CA ASP A 242 23.93 33.23 49.94
C ASP A 242 23.59 34.61 50.50
N LYS A 243 22.80 35.43 49.80
CA LYS A 243 22.35 36.72 50.27
C LYS A 243 21.48 36.65 51.54
N PHE A 244 20.63 35.63 51.62
CA PHE A 244 19.78 35.41 52.78
C PHE A 244 20.62 34.99 54.00
N ILE A 245 21.60 34.12 53.80
CA ILE A 245 22.56 33.71 54.86
C ILE A 245 23.37 34.92 55.36
N ASP A 246 23.93 35.70 54.44
CA ASP A 246 24.72 36.90 54.80
C ASP A 246 23.89 37.96 55.53
N GLN A 247 22.61 38.13 55.15
CA GLN A 247 21.79 39.21 55.69
C GLN A 247 21.08 38.86 57.02
N PHE A 248 20.78 37.58 57.24
CA PHE A 248 19.98 37.12 58.36
C PHE A 248 20.71 36.21 59.35
N LEU A 249 21.71 35.45 58.92
CA LEU A 249 22.43 34.51 59.78
C LEU A 249 23.82 34.97 60.19
N ALA A 250 24.46 35.90 59.47
CA ALA A 250 25.76 36.46 59.81
C ALA A 250 25.70 37.63 60.88
N ARG A 251 24.53 37.89 61.48
CA ARG A 251 24.28 38.97 62.40
C ARG A 251 24.20 38.53 63.87
N GLU A 252 24.51 37.30 64.18
CA GLU A 252 24.67 36.77 65.55
C GLU A 252 26.08 36.23 65.73
N GLY A 253 27.03 37.20 65.95
CA GLY A 253 28.38 36.94 66.32
C GLY A 253 29.00 38.21 66.90
#